data_6418890f41e7ea95956299c47c95d94b
#
_entry.id   6418890f41e7ea95956299c47c95d94b
#
_cell.length_a   1.000
_cell.length_b   1.000
_cell.length_c   1.000
_cell.angle_alpha   90.00
_cell.angle_beta   90.00
_cell.angle_gamma   90.00
#
_symmetry.space_group_name_H-M   'P 1'
#
loop_
_entity.id
_entity.type
_entity.pdbx_description
1 polymer ?
#
loop_
_entity_poly.entity_id
_entity_poly.type
_entity_poly.pdbx_seq_one_letter_code
_entity_poly.pdbx_strand_id
1 'polypeptide(L)'
;MARSMHRRKAKGVLLKLDITKAFDSLAWTFLFELLRAKGFSEHWISWIATLLTTASSRVLVNGCAGDKFMHAKGLRQGDLISPLLFVIAMDILTAIVVKGHEDRVLSTINGCSPMQRLSLYTDDVVLFIKPTWPDLLFVKETLTIFGVASGLKVIFC
;
A
#
# COMPACT_ATOMS: atom_id res chain seq x y z
N MET A 1 2.60 -20.58 -2.19
CA MET A 1 1.27 -20.43 -1.57
C MET A 1 0.14 -20.93 -2.49
N ALA A 2 -0.05 -20.41 -3.70
CA ALA A 2 -1.08 -20.88 -4.64
C ALA A 2 -1.05 -22.40 -4.88
N ARG A 3 0.14 -23.01 -5.07
CA ARG A 3 0.30 -24.47 -5.20
C ARG A 3 -0.14 -25.25 -3.95
N SER A 4 0.05 -24.71 -2.73
CA SER A 4 -0.37 -25.35 -1.49
C SER A 4 -1.89 -25.31 -1.33
N MET A 5 -2.53 -24.22 -1.71
CA MET A 5 -4.00 -24.08 -1.71
C MET A 5 -4.67 -25.01 -2.72
N HIS A 6 -4.09 -25.11 -3.93
CA HIS A 6 -4.57 -26.04 -4.97
C HIS A 6 -4.48 -27.51 -4.50
N ARG A 7 -3.38 -27.92 -3.86
CA ARG A 7 -3.18 -29.27 -3.33
C ARG A 7 -4.19 -29.63 -2.20
N ARG A 8 -4.65 -28.62 -1.42
CA ARG A 8 -5.56 -28.82 -0.28
C ARG A 8 -7.04 -28.57 -0.62
N LYS A 9 -7.40 -28.34 -1.91
CA LYS A 9 -8.76 -27.99 -2.36
C LYS A 9 -9.38 -26.85 -1.53
N ALA A 10 -8.55 -25.91 -1.03
CA ALA A 10 -9.04 -24.78 -0.28
C ALA A 10 -9.85 -23.86 -1.21
N LYS A 11 -11.13 -23.62 -0.88
CA LYS A 11 -11.97 -22.66 -1.60
C LYS A 11 -11.48 -21.25 -1.27
N GLY A 12 -10.61 -20.70 -2.10
CA GLY A 12 -10.10 -19.33 -2.00
C GLY A 12 -9.97 -18.72 -3.39
N VAL A 13 -10.15 -17.41 -3.46
CA VAL A 13 -9.93 -16.60 -4.65
C VAL A 13 -8.69 -15.74 -4.41
N LEU A 14 -7.88 -15.62 -5.45
CA LEU A 14 -6.77 -14.70 -5.51
C LEU A 14 -7.26 -13.43 -6.20
N LEU A 15 -7.22 -12.32 -5.47
CA LEU A 15 -7.43 -10.99 -6.03
C LEU A 15 -6.07 -10.37 -6.30
N LYS A 16 -5.81 -10.02 -7.55
CA LYS A 16 -4.68 -9.19 -7.91
C LYS A 16 -5.17 -7.74 -7.95
N LEU A 17 -4.47 -6.88 -7.23
CA LEU A 17 -4.76 -5.46 -7.13
C LEU A 17 -3.53 -4.71 -7.66
N ASP A 18 -3.77 -3.76 -8.53
CA ASP A 18 -2.77 -2.83 -9.03
C ASP A 18 -2.89 -1.48 -8.33
N ILE A 19 -1.78 -0.89 -7.93
CA ILE A 19 -1.75 0.44 -7.32
C ILE A 19 -1.28 1.44 -8.36
N THR A 20 -2.21 2.15 -8.94
CA THR A 20 -1.93 3.13 -9.98
C THR A 20 -1.04 4.26 -9.45
N LYS A 21 0.10 4.48 -10.12
CA LYS A 21 1.09 5.52 -9.76
C LYS A 21 1.46 5.47 -8.27
N ALA A 22 1.74 4.26 -7.77
CA ALA A 22 1.98 3.96 -6.36
C ALA A 22 2.92 4.98 -5.69
N PHE A 23 4.11 5.17 -6.24
CA PHE A 23 5.09 6.10 -5.69
C PHE A 23 4.68 7.57 -5.84
N ASP A 24 4.02 7.96 -6.93
CA ASP A 24 3.70 9.37 -7.21
C ASP A 24 2.47 9.87 -6.45
N SER A 25 1.65 8.95 -5.90
CA SER A 25 0.33 9.29 -5.35
C SER A 25 0.27 9.36 -3.83
N LEU A 26 1.24 8.76 -3.12
CA LEU A 26 1.24 8.66 -1.66
C LEU A 26 1.18 10.05 -0.99
N ALA A 27 0.15 10.26 -0.17
CA ALA A 27 -0.02 11.50 0.59
C ALA A 27 1.00 11.57 1.74
N TRP A 28 1.75 12.68 1.82
CA TRP A 28 2.75 12.85 2.88
C TRP A 28 2.15 12.99 4.27
N THR A 29 0.97 13.58 4.38
CA THR A 29 0.24 13.68 5.66
C THR A 29 -0.04 12.30 6.22
N PHE A 30 -0.58 11.39 5.42
CA PHE A 30 -0.80 10.00 5.79
C PHE A 30 0.50 9.31 6.20
N LEU A 31 1.58 9.48 5.42
CA LEU A 31 2.87 8.88 5.71
C LEU A 31 3.42 9.35 7.08
N PHE A 32 3.39 10.66 7.36
CA PHE A 32 3.92 11.20 8.61
C PHE A 32 3.10 10.74 9.82
N GLU A 33 1.76 10.71 9.73
CA GLU A 33 0.91 10.16 10.79
C GLU A 33 1.20 8.68 11.05
N LEU A 34 1.38 7.91 9.99
CA LEU A 34 1.73 6.50 10.10
C LEU A 34 3.10 6.29 10.76
N LEU A 35 4.10 7.10 10.41
CA LEU A 35 5.43 7.04 11.04
C LEU A 35 5.36 7.37 12.53
N ARG A 36 4.56 8.38 12.94
CA ARG A 36 4.28 8.67 14.35
C ARG A 36 3.65 7.50 15.06
N ALA A 37 2.60 6.93 14.47
CA ALA A 37 1.90 5.78 15.03
C ALA A 37 2.80 4.54 15.20
N LYS A 38 3.81 4.39 14.33
CA LYS A 38 4.84 3.33 14.43
C LYS A 38 5.98 3.66 15.42
N GLY A 39 5.97 4.83 16.05
CA GLY A 39 6.94 5.22 17.08
C GLY A 39 8.24 5.82 16.55
N PHE A 40 8.28 6.27 15.29
CA PHE A 40 9.42 7.03 14.79
C PHE A 40 9.51 8.38 15.47
N SER A 41 10.73 8.84 15.79
CA SER A 41 10.92 10.14 16.45
C SER A 41 10.54 11.31 15.54
N GLU A 42 10.01 12.40 16.12
CA GLU A 42 9.67 13.61 15.36
C GLU A 42 10.91 14.18 14.65
N HIS A 43 12.08 14.01 15.21
CA HIS A 43 13.33 14.45 14.59
C HIS A 43 13.61 13.71 13.28
N TRP A 44 13.43 12.39 13.27
CA TRP A 44 13.58 11.60 12.05
C TRP A 44 12.50 11.93 11.02
N ILE A 45 11.24 12.09 11.48
CA ILE A 45 10.12 12.47 10.61
C ILE A 45 10.38 13.85 9.97
N SER A 46 10.95 14.79 10.71
CA SER A 46 11.29 16.12 10.18
C SER A 46 12.35 16.05 9.08
N TRP A 47 13.32 15.14 9.17
CA TRP A 47 14.28 14.91 8.11
C TRP A 47 13.62 14.36 6.84
N ILE A 48 12.73 13.38 6.99
CA ILE A 48 11.96 12.84 5.87
C ILE A 48 11.08 13.93 5.24
N ALA A 49 10.40 14.72 6.06
CA ALA A 49 9.60 15.84 5.57
C ALA A 49 10.43 16.84 4.77
N THR A 50 11.61 17.21 5.25
CA THR A 50 12.53 18.10 4.54
C THR A 50 12.97 17.49 3.21
N LEU A 51 13.36 16.22 3.21
CA LEU A 51 13.77 15.50 2.00
C LEU A 51 12.65 15.51 0.94
N LEU A 52 11.41 15.25 1.33
CA LEU A 52 10.28 15.19 0.42
C LEU A 52 9.85 16.59 -0.06
N THR A 53 9.75 17.57 0.84
CA THR A 53 9.26 18.92 0.51
C THR A 53 10.26 19.75 -0.30
N THR A 54 11.56 19.46 -0.22
CA THR A 54 12.58 20.11 -1.05
C THR A 54 12.71 19.48 -2.44
N ALA A 55 12.03 18.35 -2.67
CA ALA A 55 12.05 17.66 -3.95
C ALA A 55 11.35 18.48 -5.04
N SER A 56 11.97 18.56 -6.20
CA SER A 56 11.45 19.32 -7.33
C SER A 56 11.81 18.65 -8.65
N SER A 57 11.03 18.93 -9.68
CA SER A 57 11.25 18.45 -11.04
C SER A 57 11.16 19.58 -12.05
N ARG A 58 11.69 19.33 -13.25
CA ARG A 58 11.49 20.16 -14.45
C ARG A 58 11.12 19.27 -15.61
N VAL A 59 10.21 19.74 -16.45
CA VAL A 59 9.88 19.05 -17.69
C VAL A 59 10.85 19.48 -18.78
N LEU A 60 11.41 18.52 -19.48
CA LEU A 60 12.23 18.80 -20.68
C LEU A 60 11.32 18.77 -21.90
N VAL A 61 11.30 19.88 -22.64
CA VAL A 61 10.59 19.98 -23.92
C VAL A 61 11.62 20.28 -24.99
N ASN A 62 11.76 19.40 -25.96
CA ASN A 62 12.76 19.51 -27.04
C ASN A 62 14.20 19.79 -26.53
N GLY A 63 14.58 19.18 -25.42
CA GLY A 63 15.89 19.37 -24.79
C GLY A 63 16.05 20.63 -23.91
N CYS A 64 15.05 21.52 -23.91
CA CYS A 64 15.05 22.72 -23.06
C CYS A 64 14.32 22.43 -21.74
N ALA A 65 14.95 22.79 -20.62
CA ALA A 65 14.35 22.65 -19.30
C ALA A 65 13.32 23.75 -19.06
N GLY A 66 12.08 23.35 -18.78
CA GLY A 66 11.01 24.25 -18.36
C GLY A 66 11.17 24.72 -16.90
N ASP A 67 10.13 25.38 -16.40
CA ASP A 67 10.10 25.89 -15.04
C ASP A 67 10.18 24.78 -13.99
N LYS A 68 10.80 25.10 -12.85
CA LYS A 68 10.90 24.23 -11.70
C LYS A 68 9.55 24.18 -10.98
N PHE A 69 9.06 22.98 -10.68
CA PHE A 69 7.91 22.78 -9.81
C PHE A 69 8.25 21.88 -8.62
N MET A 70 7.65 22.20 -7.48
CA MET A 70 7.83 21.44 -6.24
C MET A 70 6.82 20.30 -6.19
N HIS A 71 7.23 19.16 -5.61
CA HIS A 71 6.30 18.07 -5.34
C HIS A 71 5.42 18.43 -4.13
N ALA A 72 4.17 17.98 -4.13
CA ALA A 72 3.22 18.14 -3.04
C ALA A 72 2.77 16.79 -2.42
N LYS A 73 3.17 15.69 -3.05
CA LYS A 73 2.90 14.30 -2.64
C LYS A 73 3.84 13.35 -3.36
N GLY A 74 3.76 12.09 -3.01
CA GLY A 74 4.51 11.02 -3.67
C GLY A 74 5.93 10.86 -3.11
N LEU A 75 6.54 9.77 -3.52
CA LEU A 75 7.90 9.38 -3.20
C LEU A 75 8.75 9.40 -4.48
N ARG A 76 9.99 9.85 -4.40
CA ARG A 76 10.88 9.88 -5.56
C ARG A 76 11.23 8.45 -5.99
N GLN A 77 10.99 8.15 -7.24
CA GLN A 77 11.50 6.93 -7.86
C GLN A 77 13.00 7.04 -8.02
N GLY A 78 13.74 6.03 -7.52
CA GLY A 78 15.21 6.02 -7.54
C GLY A 78 15.89 6.47 -6.25
N ASP A 79 15.18 7.04 -5.29
CA ASP A 79 15.73 7.28 -3.94
C ASP A 79 15.82 5.97 -3.15
N LEU A 80 16.89 5.79 -2.40
CA LEU A 80 17.11 4.59 -1.57
C LEU A 80 16.07 4.44 -0.45
N ILE A 81 15.51 5.53 0.08
CA ILE A 81 14.56 5.51 1.17
C ILE A 81 13.11 5.35 0.69
N SER A 82 12.80 5.76 -0.53
CA SER A 82 11.43 5.72 -1.06
C SER A 82 10.78 4.34 -1.05
N PRO A 83 11.46 3.25 -1.45
CA PRO A 83 10.89 1.91 -1.36
C PRO A 83 10.58 1.49 0.08
N LEU A 84 11.42 1.87 1.06
CA LEU A 84 11.20 1.56 2.46
C LEU A 84 9.99 2.30 3.02
N LEU A 85 9.85 3.58 2.71
CA LEU A 85 8.68 4.38 3.10
C LEU A 85 7.39 3.83 2.48
N PHE A 86 7.46 3.38 1.24
CA PHE A 86 6.32 2.75 0.56
C PHE A 86 5.92 1.42 1.23
N VAL A 87 6.89 0.57 1.56
CA VAL A 87 6.63 -0.69 2.30
C VAL A 87 5.98 -0.38 3.65
N ILE A 88 6.46 0.62 4.39
CA ILE A 88 5.86 1.04 5.66
C ILE A 88 4.41 1.50 5.45
N ALA A 89 4.13 2.27 4.38
CA ALA A 89 2.78 2.71 4.06
C ALA A 89 1.85 1.53 3.73
N MET A 90 2.35 0.52 3.03
CA MET A 90 1.59 -0.67 2.66
C MET A 90 1.38 -1.66 3.82
N ASP A 91 2.23 -1.63 4.84
CA ASP A 91 2.12 -2.52 6.02
C ASP A 91 0.80 -2.31 6.79
N ILE A 92 0.23 -1.12 6.73
CA ILE A 92 -1.09 -0.86 7.33
C ILE A 92 -2.20 -1.70 6.69
N LEU A 93 -2.12 -1.94 5.38
CA LEU A 93 -3.07 -2.79 4.68
C LEU A 93 -2.98 -4.24 5.17
N THR A 94 -1.76 -4.72 5.40
CA THR A 94 -1.53 -6.04 6.02
C THR A 94 -2.12 -6.09 7.42
N ALA A 95 -1.88 -5.06 8.24
CA ALA A 95 -2.41 -4.99 9.61
C ALA A 95 -3.95 -5.01 9.63
N ILE A 96 -4.61 -4.29 8.73
CA ILE A 96 -6.09 -4.30 8.63
C ILE A 96 -6.61 -5.69 8.24
N VAL A 97 -5.98 -6.37 7.29
CA VAL A 97 -6.38 -7.73 6.87
C VAL A 97 -6.19 -8.73 8.01
N VAL A 98 -5.08 -8.63 8.76
CA VAL A 98 -4.83 -9.47 9.94
C VAL A 98 -5.89 -9.20 11.00
N LYS A 99 -6.18 -7.94 11.30
CA LYS A 99 -7.19 -7.55 12.29
C LYS A 99 -8.59 -8.01 11.89
N GLY A 100 -8.98 -7.85 10.63
CA GLY A 100 -10.25 -8.36 10.11
C GLY A 100 -10.40 -9.87 10.25
N HIS A 101 -9.28 -10.61 10.22
CA HIS A 101 -9.30 -12.05 10.51
C HIS A 101 -9.46 -12.33 12.02
N GLU A 102 -8.73 -11.62 12.88
CA GLU A 102 -8.82 -11.76 14.34
C GLU A 102 -10.24 -11.45 14.84
N ASP A 103 -10.83 -10.38 14.32
CA ASP A 103 -12.19 -9.95 14.66
C ASP A 103 -13.28 -10.80 13.98
N ARG A 104 -12.90 -11.87 13.27
CA ARG A 104 -13.79 -12.81 12.56
C ARG A 104 -14.68 -12.17 11.48
N VAL A 105 -14.31 -11.00 11.00
CA VAL A 105 -14.97 -10.35 9.86
C VAL A 105 -14.59 -11.05 8.55
N LEU A 106 -13.31 -11.44 8.43
CA LEU A 106 -12.83 -12.26 7.33
C LEU A 106 -12.92 -13.75 7.64
N SER A 107 -13.49 -14.51 6.74
CA SER A 107 -13.65 -15.97 6.85
C SER A 107 -12.29 -16.66 6.88
N THR A 108 -12.13 -17.69 7.71
CA THR A 108 -10.91 -18.49 7.78
C THR A 108 -10.67 -19.27 6.49
N ILE A 109 -9.45 -19.22 5.93
CA ILE A 109 -9.01 -20.06 4.80
C ILE A 109 -8.12 -21.16 5.36
N ASN A 110 -8.52 -22.42 5.18
CA ASN A 110 -7.78 -23.59 5.68
C ASN A 110 -6.36 -23.63 5.10
N GLY A 111 -5.36 -23.67 5.98
CA GLY A 111 -3.95 -23.75 5.59
C GLY A 111 -3.31 -22.44 5.16
N CYS A 112 -3.96 -21.31 5.42
CA CYS A 112 -3.44 -19.96 5.20
C CYS A 112 -3.44 -19.20 6.52
N SER A 113 -2.28 -18.74 6.98
CA SER A 113 -2.23 -17.84 8.14
C SER A 113 -2.71 -16.44 7.77
N PRO A 114 -3.21 -15.62 8.73
CA PRO A 114 -3.67 -14.27 8.45
C PRO A 114 -2.62 -13.41 7.73
N MET A 115 -1.37 -13.48 8.16
CA MET A 115 -0.25 -12.75 7.56
C MET A 115 0.08 -13.19 6.12
N GLN A 116 -0.29 -14.42 5.74
CA GLN A 116 -0.06 -14.94 4.40
C GLN A 116 -1.18 -14.59 3.42
N ARG A 117 -2.25 -13.96 3.88
CA ARG A 117 -3.38 -13.58 3.01
C ARG A 117 -3.04 -12.46 2.06
N LEU A 118 -2.16 -11.57 2.47
CA LEU A 118 -1.72 -10.45 1.67
C LEU A 118 -0.25 -10.63 1.33
N SER A 119 0.07 -10.50 0.05
CA SER A 119 1.44 -10.51 -0.46
C SER A 119 1.66 -9.22 -1.24
N LEU A 120 2.69 -8.50 -0.87
CA LEU A 120 3.10 -7.27 -1.51
C LEU A 120 4.35 -7.55 -2.35
N TYR A 121 4.33 -7.12 -3.59
CA TYR A 121 5.49 -7.16 -4.46
C TYR A 121 5.55 -5.87 -5.26
N THR A 122 6.38 -4.94 -4.82
CA THR A 122 6.47 -3.56 -5.34
C THR A 122 5.11 -2.86 -5.29
N ASP A 123 4.45 -2.64 -6.41
CA ASP A 123 3.14 -2.03 -6.60
C ASP A 123 2.00 -3.06 -6.76
N ASP A 124 2.35 -4.32 -6.98
CA ASP A 124 1.40 -5.43 -7.05
C ASP A 124 1.00 -5.91 -5.64
N VAL A 125 -0.29 -5.93 -5.38
CA VAL A 125 -0.88 -6.51 -4.17
C VAL A 125 -1.67 -7.74 -4.52
N VAL A 126 -1.37 -8.84 -3.87
CA VAL A 126 -2.12 -10.10 -4.03
C VAL A 126 -2.80 -10.42 -2.72
N LEU A 127 -4.13 -10.55 -2.75
CA LEU A 127 -4.94 -10.85 -1.59
C LEU A 127 -5.68 -12.19 -1.79
N PHE A 128 -5.58 -13.07 -0.80
CA PHE A 128 -6.30 -14.34 -0.74
C PHE A 128 -7.53 -14.20 0.15
N ILE A 129 -8.73 -14.39 -0.41
CA ILE A 129 -10.01 -14.31 0.30
C ILE A 129 -10.89 -15.52 -0.03
N LYS A 130 -11.93 -15.77 0.77
CA LYS A 130 -13.02 -16.61 0.34
C LYS A 130 -13.95 -15.84 -0.59
N PRO A 131 -14.55 -16.50 -1.61
CA PRO A 131 -15.50 -15.86 -2.50
C PRO A 131 -16.88 -15.74 -1.81
N THR A 132 -16.93 -15.07 -0.66
CA THR A 132 -18.15 -14.78 0.08
C THR A 132 -18.45 -13.30 0.03
N TRP A 133 -19.74 -12.95 0.03
CA TRP A 133 -20.13 -11.54 -0.01
C TRP A 133 -19.55 -10.69 1.13
N PRO A 134 -19.56 -11.16 2.41
CA PRO A 134 -18.94 -10.41 3.51
C PRO A 134 -17.44 -10.15 3.31
N ASP A 135 -16.68 -11.17 2.86
CA ASP A 135 -15.24 -11.01 2.62
C ASP A 135 -14.97 -9.99 1.49
N LEU A 136 -15.74 -10.04 0.41
CA LEU A 136 -15.63 -9.10 -0.71
C LEU A 136 -15.98 -7.67 -0.28
N LEU A 137 -17.04 -7.51 0.50
CA LEU A 137 -17.45 -6.20 1.02
C LEU A 137 -16.38 -5.61 1.93
N PHE A 138 -15.87 -6.40 2.88
CA PHE A 138 -14.76 -5.97 3.76
C PHE A 138 -13.55 -5.49 2.96
N VAL A 139 -13.13 -6.25 1.95
CA VAL A 139 -11.98 -5.86 1.11
C VAL A 139 -12.28 -4.57 0.36
N LYS A 140 -13.45 -4.44 -0.24
CA LYS A 140 -13.86 -3.23 -0.97
C LYS A 140 -13.81 -2.00 -0.07
N GLU A 141 -14.41 -2.08 1.12
CA GLU A 141 -14.45 -0.98 2.08
C GLU A 141 -13.06 -0.64 2.59
N THR A 142 -12.26 -1.65 2.96
CA THR A 142 -10.87 -1.46 3.39
C THR A 142 -10.05 -0.73 2.33
N LEU A 143 -10.12 -1.16 1.08
CA LEU A 143 -9.37 -0.54 -0.02
C LEU A 143 -9.88 0.88 -0.32
N THR A 144 -11.16 1.13 -0.17
CA THR A 144 -11.74 2.47 -0.34
C THR A 144 -11.23 3.42 0.74
N ILE A 145 -11.30 3.03 2.02
CA ILE A 145 -10.84 3.83 3.15
C ILE A 145 -9.32 4.05 3.06
N PHE A 146 -8.57 2.99 2.77
CA PHE A 146 -7.12 3.07 2.59
C PHE A 146 -6.76 4.03 1.44
N GLY A 147 -7.46 3.94 0.32
CA GLY A 147 -7.23 4.81 -0.84
C GLY A 147 -7.50 6.28 -0.53
N VAL A 148 -8.59 6.57 0.19
CA VAL A 148 -8.92 7.95 0.61
C VAL A 148 -7.85 8.50 1.57
N ALA A 149 -7.42 7.71 2.55
CA ALA A 149 -6.45 8.13 3.55
C ALA A 149 -5.04 8.30 2.96
N SER A 150 -4.59 7.33 2.18
CA SER A 150 -3.22 7.28 1.64
C SER A 150 -3.02 8.08 0.35
N GLY A 151 -4.09 8.42 -0.36
CA GLY A 151 -4.05 8.99 -1.71
C GLY A 151 -3.77 7.96 -2.81
N LEU A 152 -3.61 6.70 -2.47
CA LEU A 152 -3.34 5.61 -3.41
C LEU A 152 -4.63 5.14 -4.09
N LYS A 153 -4.58 4.92 -5.39
CA LYS A 153 -5.70 4.35 -6.15
C LYS A 153 -5.44 2.87 -6.39
N VAL A 154 -6.28 2.03 -5.82
CA VAL A 154 -6.24 0.57 -6.01
C VAL A 154 -7.24 0.18 -7.08
N ILE A 155 -6.79 -0.57 -8.10
CA ILE A 155 -7.61 -1.09 -9.18
C ILE A 155 -7.64 -2.62 -9.09
N PHE A 156 -8.82 -3.19 -9.31
CA PHE A 156 -8.99 -4.64 -9.44
C PHE A 156 -8.61 -5.06 -10.86
N CYS A 157 -7.66 -5.99 -10.99
CA CYS A 157 -7.24 -6.59 -12.26
C CYS A 157 -7.81 -8.00 -12.43
#